data_aec40ef6edd5320240414176f0aa351b
#
_entry.id   aec40ef6edd5320240414176f0aa351b
#
_cell.length_a   1.000
_cell.length_b   1.000
_cell.length_c   1.000
_cell.angle_alpha   90.00
_cell.angle_beta   90.00
_cell.angle_gamma   90.00
#
_symmetry.space_group_name_H-M   'P 1'
#
loop_
_entity.id
_entity.type
_entity.pdbx_description
1 polymer ?
#
loop_
_entity_poly.entity_id
_entity_poly.type
_entity_poly.pdbx_seq_one_letter_code
_entity_poly.pdbx_strand_id
1 'polypeptide(L)'
;AIQSHASAGPMYGAPTEVEVELAEFVARHVPSVEMVRFVNSGTEATVSAVRLARGYTGRDKIVVMQGGYHGAQESTLVEGDATDPSPSTAGIPDSFAEHTLPVPFNDAEAIRTLFEEHSEEIAAVLVEPILGNKGIVTPVDGYHDTLRELCDDYGSLLIFDEVITGFRVGGLQCAQGKFGVTPDLTTFGKIVGGGFPVGAIGGKSNIIEHFTPSGDVFQSGTFSGHPVTMAAGLATLEYAAEHDVYDHINGLADQLRSGLTDILDDRAPEYTVVGTDSMFKTIFTRDGATERGDACGAGCRQDPNCPNFESCPKTGADVANAETDRWERLFWQEMK
;
A
#
# COMPACT_ATOMS: atom_id res chain seq x y z
N ALA A 1 -8.72 -25.33 -9.31
CA ALA A 1 -7.31 -25.00 -9.07
C ALA A 1 -6.81 -25.60 -7.74
N ILE A 2 -7.32 -25.19 -6.58
CA ILE A 2 -6.81 -25.57 -5.23
C ILE A 2 -6.77 -27.08 -5.02
N GLN A 3 -7.87 -27.80 -5.26
CA GLN A 3 -7.95 -29.24 -5.02
C GLN A 3 -6.94 -30.06 -5.85
N SER A 4 -6.73 -29.68 -7.12
CA SER A 4 -5.78 -30.37 -7.98
C SER A 4 -4.34 -30.22 -7.49
N HIS A 5 -3.93 -28.99 -7.12
CA HIS A 5 -2.59 -28.74 -6.61
C HIS A 5 -2.34 -29.32 -5.22
N ALA A 6 -3.35 -29.29 -4.33
CA ALA A 6 -3.25 -29.94 -3.03
C ALA A 6 -3.05 -31.46 -3.13
N SER A 7 -3.67 -32.10 -4.12
CA SER A 7 -3.50 -33.55 -4.35
C SER A 7 -2.17 -33.92 -5.00
N ALA A 8 -1.54 -32.99 -5.72
CA ALA A 8 -0.24 -33.21 -6.36
C ALA A 8 0.97 -33.11 -5.38
N GLY A 9 0.74 -32.50 -4.22
CA GLY A 9 1.75 -32.25 -3.20
C GLY A 9 1.97 -30.75 -2.93
N PRO A 10 1.92 -30.31 -1.67
CA PRO A 10 1.90 -28.89 -1.34
C PRO A 10 3.28 -28.24 -1.23
N MET A 11 4.38 -29.00 -1.24
CA MET A 11 5.72 -28.45 -1.00
C MET A 11 6.79 -29.28 -1.73
N TYR A 12 7.61 -28.61 -2.52
CA TYR A 12 8.68 -29.26 -3.29
C TYR A 12 10.08 -28.74 -2.93
N GLY A 13 10.20 -27.57 -2.29
CA GLY A 13 11.50 -26.91 -2.05
C GLY A 13 12.20 -26.47 -3.34
N ALA A 14 11.44 -26.29 -4.40
CA ALA A 14 11.89 -25.87 -5.73
C ALA A 14 10.75 -25.09 -6.42
N PRO A 15 11.07 -24.21 -7.38
CA PRO A 15 10.07 -23.51 -8.18
C PRO A 15 9.13 -24.50 -8.89
N THR A 16 7.86 -24.10 -9.02
CA THR A 16 6.82 -24.88 -9.69
C THR A 16 6.30 -24.14 -10.92
N GLU A 17 5.71 -24.88 -11.88
CA GLU A 17 5.13 -24.30 -13.08
C GLU A 17 4.10 -23.20 -12.75
N VAL A 18 3.20 -23.46 -11.81
CA VAL A 18 2.17 -22.50 -11.41
C VAL A 18 2.74 -21.23 -10.74
N GLU A 19 3.92 -21.33 -10.11
CA GLU A 19 4.63 -20.15 -9.60
C GLU A 19 5.12 -19.26 -10.74
N VAL A 20 5.66 -19.88 -11.80
CA VAL A 20 6.09 -19.18 -13.01
C VAL A 20 4.89 -18.55 -13.73
N GLU A 21 3.80 -19.29 -13.88
CA GLU A 21 2.56 -18.78 -14.51
C GLU A 21 2.01 -17.56 -13.78
N LEU A 22 1.96 -17.57 -12.45
CA LEU A 22 1.54 -16.41 -11.67
C LEU A 22 2.51 -15.24 -11.81
N ALA A 23 3.83 -15.50 -11.81
CA ALA A 23 4.84 -14.47 -12.02
C ALA A 23 4.70 -13.80 -13.40
N GLU A 24 4.51 -14.59 -14.46
CA GLU A 24 4.25 -14.10 -15.81
C GLU A 24 2.95 -13.32 -15.91
N PHE A 25 1.89 -13.75 -15.20
CA PHE A 25 0.64 -13.01 -15.13
C PHE A 25 0.84 -11.63 -14.52
N VAL A 26 1.52 -11.55 -13.38
CA VAL A 26 1.82 -10.28 -12.70
C VAL A 26 2.67 -9.37 -13.60
N ALA A 27 3.76 -9.89 -14.17
CA ALA A 27 4.64 -9.13 -15.04
C ALA A 27 3.95 -8.60 -16.32
N ARG A 28 2.95 -9.32 -16.80
CA ARG A 28 2.17 -8.89 -17.99
C ARG A 28 1.23 -7.73 -17.71
N HIS A 29 0.69 -7.63 -16.49
CA HIS A 29 -0.38 -6.69 -16.18
C HIS A 29 0.06 -5.48 -15.36
N VAL A 30 1.11 -5.61 -14.56
CA VAL A 30 1.57 -4.54 -13.66
C VAL A 30 2.72 -3.76 -14.29
N PRO A 31 2.57 -2.45 -14.53
CA PRO A 31 3.51 -1.66 -15.33
C PRO A 31 4.97 -1.66 -14.84
N SER A 32 5.21 -1.70 -13.52
CA SER A 32 6.56 -1.67 -12.93
C SER A 32 7.27 -3.02 -12.95
N VAL A 33 6.57 -4.12 -13.25
CA VAL A 33 7.06 -5.47 -12.94
C VAL A 33 7.62 -6.16 -14.19
N GLU A 34 8.93 -6.35 -14.22
CA GLU A 34 9.63 -7.21 -15.16
C GLU A 34 9.98 -8.58 -14.54
N MET A 35 10.25 -8.60 -13.23
CA MET A 35 10.53 -9.81 -12.46
C MET A 35 9.78 -9.78 -11.12
N VAL A 36 9.43 -10.97 -10.63
CA VAL A 36 8.70 -11.18 -9.35
C VAL A 36 9.45 -12.18 -8.48
N ARG A 37 9.44 -11.93 -7.17
CA ARG A 37 9.84 -12.88 -6.15
C ARG A 37 8.74 -13.05 -5.11
N PHE A 38 8.25 -14.27 -4.94
CA PHE A 38 7.20 -14.58 -3.96
C PHE A 38 7.79 -14.79 -2.56
N VAL A 39 6.98 -14.42 -1.56
CA VAL A 39 7.20 -14.59 -0.12
C VAL A 39 5.87 -14.94 0.55
N ASN A 40 5.80 -15.05 1.88
CA ASN A 40 4.63 -15.60 2.56
C ASN A 40 3.66 -14.52 3.10
N SER A 41 4.09 -13.28 3.14
CA SER A 41 3.28 -12.18 3.68
C SER A 41 3.69 -10.83 3.09
N GLY A 42 2.79 -9.83 3.20
CA GLY A 42 3.12 -8.45 2.85
C GLY A 42 4.28 -7.90 3.69
N THR A 43 4.39 -8.30 4.97
CA THR A 43 5.54 -7.93 5.81
C THR A 43 6.85 -8.46 5.25
N GLU A 44 6.91 -9.73 4.85
CA GLU A 44 8.11 -10.27 4.21
C GLU A 44 8.44 -9.56 2.89
N ALA A 45 7.41 -9.17 2.13
CA ALA A 45 7.59 -8.41 0.89
C ALA A 45 8.23 -7.04 1.17
N THR A 46 7.71 -6.27 2.11
CA THR A 46 8.24 -4.95 2.44
C THR A 46 9.62 -5.01 3.09
N VAL A 47 9.87 -5.98 4.00
CA VAL A 47 11.23 -6.24 4.55
C VAL A 47 12.23 -6.50 3.44
N SER A 48 11.85 -7.33 2.48
CA SER A 48 12.73 -7.69 1.36
C SER A 48 12.95 -6.52 0.39
N ALA A 49 11.92 -5.72 0.13
CA ALA A 49 12.02 -4.54 -0.73
C ALA A 49 12.93 -3.47 -0.11
N VAL A 50 12.80 -3.19 1.19
CA VAL A 50 13.69 -2.26 1.91
C VAL A 50 15.14 -2.76 1.91
N ARG A 51 15.35 -4.05 2.18
CA ARG A 51 16.69 -4.65 2.14
C ARG A 51 17.29 -4.57 0.74
N LEU A 52 16.49 -4.84 -0.28
CA LEU A 52 16.92 -4.75 -1.67
C LEU A 52 17.29 -3.32 -2.06
N ALA A 53 16.48 -2.34 -1.69
CA ALA A 53 16.76 -0.94 -1.96
C ALA A 53 18.08 -0.47 -1.32
N ARG A 54 18.30 -0.83 -0.05
CA ARG A 54 19.57 -0.54 0.64
C ARG A 54 20.76 -1.23 -0.03
N GLY A 55 20.61 -2.50 -0.40
CA GLY A 55 21.67 -3.26 -1.07
C GLY A 55 22.00 -2.75 -2.48
N TYR A 56 20.98 -2.32 -3.22
CA TYR A 56 21.13 -1.77 -4.56
C TYR A 56 21.78 -0.38 -4.57
N THR A 57 21.33 0.52 -3.70
CA THR A 57 21.80 1.91 -3.64
C THR A 57 23.08 2.10 -2.81
N GLY A 58 23.37 1.16 -1.91
CA GLY A 58 24.44 1.31 -0.90
C GLY A 58 24.13 2.36 0.18
N ARG A 59 22.85 2.74 0.34
CA ARG A 59 22.38 3.77 1.28
C ARG A 59 21.52 3.13 2.37
N ASP A 60 21.40 3.79 3.54
CA ASP A 60 20.77 3.20 4.72
C ASP A 60 19.37 3.73 5.02
N LYS A 61 19.06 5.00 4.70
CA LYS A 61 17.82 5.64 5.11
C LYS A 61 16.67 5.32 4.14
N ILE A 62 15.47 5.20 4.72
CA ILE A 62 14.22 5.10 3.96
C ILE A 62 13.25 6.20 4.39
N VAL A 63 12.51 6.76 3.44
CA VAL A 63 11.40 7.67 3.72
C VAL A 63 10.11 6.87 3.79
N VAL A 64 9.29 7.11 4.81
CA VAL A 64 7.96 6.52 4.98
C VAL A 64 6.92 7.60 5.24
N MET A 65 5.66 7.34 4.89
CA MET A 65 4.60 8.30 5.13
C MET A 65 4.02 8.11 6.54
N GLN A 66 3.88 9.21 7.29
CA GLN A 66 3.17 9.21 8.58
C GLN A 66 1.77 8.63 8.42
N GLY A 67 1.43 7.66 9.25
CA GLY A 67 0.17 6.93 9.16
C GLY A 67 0.15 5.80 8.13
N GLY A 68 1.20 5.60 7.34
CA GLY A 68 1.40 4.42 6.52
C GLY A 68 1.61 3.15 7.35
N TYR A 69 1.30 1.99 6.77
CA TYR A 69 1.57 0.69 7.39
C TYR A 69 2.22 -0.25 6.38
N HIS A 70 3.42 -0.66 6.68
CA HIS A 70 4.25 -1.49 5.80
C HIS A 70 4.65 -2.83 6.45
N GLY A 71 3.73 -3.40 7.21
CA GLY A 71 3.96 -4.66 7.91
C GLY A 71 4.59 -4.50 9.30
N ALA A 72 4.65 -5.62 10.02
CA ALA A 72 5.20 -5.68 11.36
C ALA A 72 6.74 -5.87 11.30
N GLN A 73 7.44 -4.82 10.91
CA GLN A 73 8.90 -4.83 10.81
C GLN A 73 9.50 -3.59 11.50
N GLU A 74 10.65 -3.74 12.09
CA GLU A 74 11.31 -2.71 12.91
C GLU A 74 11.59 -1.42 12.12
N SER A 75 11.98 -1.55 10.85
CA SER A 75 12.32 -0.40 10.00
C SER A 75 11.14 0.50 9.63
N THR A 76 9.88 0.07 9.84
CA THR A 76 8.69 0.84 9.42
C THR A 76 7.68 1.05 10.54
N LEU A 77 7.89 0.41 11.69
CA LEU A 77 7.13 0.69 12.91
C LEU A 77 7.75 1.89 13.64
N VAL A 78 7.70 3.04 12.96
CA VAL A 78 8.31 4.31 13.40
C VAL A 78 7.23 5.39 13.41
N GLU A 79 7.29 6.27 14.41
CA GLU A 79 6.45 7.46 14.56
C GLU A 79 7.32 8.71 14.78
N GLY A 80 6.68 9.88 14.90
CA GLY A 80 7.39 11.15 14.97
C GLY A 80 7.55 11.78 13.59
N ASP A 81 8.60 12.53 13.40
CA ASP A 81 8.98 13.13 12.12
C ASP A 81 10.44 12.81 11.77
N ALA A 82 10.89 13.29 10.62
CA ALA A 82 12.22 13.00 10.12
C ALA A 82 13.36 13.56 11.01
N THR A 83 13.08 14.53 11.90
CA THR A 83 14.06 15.14 12.83
C THR A 83 14.15 14.42 14.17
N ASP A 84 13.08 13.72 14.58
CA ASP A 84 12.99 12.98 15.85
C ASP A 84 12.16 11.69 15.67
N PRO A 85 12.66 10.73 14.86
CA PRO A 85 11.97 9.46 14.65
C PRO A 85 12.11 8.57 15.88
N SER A 86 11.03 7.89 16.26
CA SER A 86 11.00 6.96 17.40
C SER A 86 10.23 5.69 17.07
N PRO A 87 10.51 4.56 17.75
CA PRO A 87 9.72 3.34 17.58
C PRO A 87 8.25 3.54 17.99
N SER A 88 7.32 3.14 17.15
CA SER A 88 5.87 3.23 17.40
C SER A 88 5.33 2.14 18.33
N THR A 89 6.16 1.21 18.77
CA THR A 89 5.80 0.11 19.67
C THR A 89 6.93 -0.29 20.58
N ALA A 90 6.59 -0.80 21.77
CA ALA A 90 7.56 -1.38 22.70
C ALA A 90 8.27 -2.61 22.07
N GLY A 91 9.54 -2.80 22.43
CA GLY A 91 10.35 -3.93 22.01
C GLY A 91 11.24 -3.65 20.80
N ILE A 92 11.13 -2.50 20.17
CA ILE A 92 12.02 -2.05 19.10
C ILE A 92 13.05 -1.09 19.72
N PRO A 93 14.36 -1.34 19.58
CA PRO A 93 15.40 -0.40 20.00
C PRO A 93 15.37 0.91 19.17
N ASP A 94 15.68 2.05 19.80
CA ASP A 94 15.68 3.38 19.16
C ASP A 94 16.56 3.42 17.91
N SER A 95 17.68 2.68 17.89
CA SER A 95 18.59 2.59 16.75
C SER A 95 17.95 2.08 15.44
N PHE A 96 16.81 1.38 15.51
CA PHE A 96 16.08 1.01 14.28
C PHE A 96 15.34 2.18 13.65
N ALA A 97 14.87 3.13 14.46
CA ALA A 97 14.18 4.32 13.98
C ALA A 97 15.13 5.32 13.30
N GLU A 98 16.40 5.38 13.69
CA GLU A 98 17.42 6.32 13.17
C GLU A 98 17.61 6.27 11.64
N HIS A 99 17.25 5.15 11.01
CA HIS A 99 17.35 4.95 9.56
C HIS A 99 16.03 5.13 8.82
N THR A 100 15.01 5.67 9.49
CA THR A 100 13.69 5.89 8.89
C THR A 100 13.26 7.34 9.08
N LEU A 101 12.82 7.96 8.01
CA LEU A 101 12.48 9.36 7.92
C LEU A 101 10.96 9.49 7.69
N PRO A 102 10.13 9.61 8.75
CA PRO A 102 8.69 9.80 8.60
C PRO A 102 8.36 11.21 8.11
N VAL A 103 7.52 11.30 7.07
CA VAL A 103 7.03 12.60 6.54
C VAL A 103 5.51 12.57 6.37
N PRO A 104 4.82 13.72 6.41
CA PRO A 104 3.39 13.76 6.14
C PRO A 104 3.08 13.29 4.71
N PHE A 105 2.04 12.46 4.55
CA PHE A 105 1.52 12.12 3.23
C PHE A 105 0.87 13.35 2.59
N ASN A 106 1.01 13.51 1.28
CA ASN A 106 0.56 14.68 0.52
C ASN A 106 1.33 15.99 0.78
N ASP A 107 2.44 15.96 1.50
CA ASP A 107 3.31 17.12 1.71
C ASP A 107 4.55 17.02 0.80
N ALA A 108 4.40 17.52 -0.42
CA ALA A 108 5.47 17.51 -1.42
C ALA A 108 6.66 18.42 -1.01
N GLU A 109 6.40 19.48 -0.25
CA GLU A 109 7.45 20.41 0.21
C GLU A 109 8.32 19.79 1.29
N ALA A 110 7.70 19.10 2.25
CA ALA A 110 8.44 18.38 3.28
C ALA A 110 9.38 17.33 2.68
N ILE A 111 8.93 16.61 1.64
CA ILE A 111 9.76 15.61 0.95
C ILE A 111 10.90 16.27 0.16
N ARG A 112 10.66 17.40 -0.53
CA ARG A 112 11.72 18.13 -1.24
C ARG A 112 12.82 18.57 -0.28
N THR A 113 12.42 19.20 0.83
CA THR A 113 13.35 19.62 1.89
C THR A 113 14.17 18.44 2.41
N LEU A 114 13.52 17.30 2.65
CA LEU A 114 14.19 16.10 3.14
C LEU A 114 15.25 15.58 2.16
N PHE A 115 14.94 15.56 0.86
CA PHE A 115 15.90 15.15 -0.16
C PHE A 115 17.07 16.13 -0.30
N GLU A 116 16.85 17.43 -0.11
CA GLU A 116 17.94 18.42 -0.09
C GLU A 116 18.88 18.21 1.11
N GLU A 117 18.35 17.82 2.27
CA GLU A 117 19.14 17.60 3.50
C GLU A 117 19.85 16.24 3.54
N HIS A 118 19.27 15.20 2.92
CA HIS A 118 19.72 13.80 3.02
C HIS A 118 19.97 13.12 1.66
N SER A 119 20.30 13.89 0.62
CA SER A 119 20.34 13.45 -0.78
C SER A 119 21.12 12.15 -1.04
N GLU A 120 22.24 11.96 -0.35
CA GLU A 120 23.11 10.79 -0.53
C GLU A 120 22.85 9.65 0.46
N GLU A 121 21.90 9.81 1.37
CA GLU A 121 21.62 8.84 2.42
C GLU A 121 20.33 8.04 2.18
N ILE A 122 19.40 8.58 1.37
CA ILE A 122 18.09 7.97 1.12
C ILE A 122 18.20 6.86 0.09
N ALA A 123 17.96 5.62 0.53
CA ALA A 123 17.89 4.43 -0.32
C ALA A 123 16.58 4.37 -1.10
N ALA A 124 15.47 4.68 -0.44
CA ALA A 124 14.15 4.59 -1.05
C ALA A 124 13.10 5.46 -0.36
N VAL A 125 12.07 5.80 -1.13
CA VAL A 125 10.76 6.23 -0.62
C VAL A 125 9.83 5.02 -0.68
N LEU A 126 9.30 4.60 0.47
CA LEU A 126 8.32 3.54 0.60
C LEU A 126 6.95 4.16 0.92
N VAL A 127 5.98 3.99 0.03
CA VAL A 127 4.69 4.64 0.12
C VAL A 127 3.54 3.71 -0.29
N GLU A 128 2.44 3.68 0.49
CA GLU A 128 1.17 3.17 -0.01
C GLU A 128 0.62 4.19 -1.03
N PRO A 129 0.28 3.80 -2.27
CA PRO A 129 -0.29 4.75 -3.24
C PRO A 129 -1.56 5.44 -2.76
N ILE A 130 -2.28 4.80 -1.86
CA ILE A 130 -3.39 5.31 -1.06
C ILE A 130 -3.18 4.80 0.36
N LEU A 131 -3.14 5.69 1.35
CA LEU A 131 -3.02 5.25 2.74
C LEU A 131 -4.25 4.42 3.14
N GLY A 132 -4.10 3.10 3.19
CA GLY A 132 -5.23 2.19 3.40
C GLY A 132 -5.65 2.06 4.86
N ASN A 133 -4.70 1.96 5.78
CA ASN A 133 -5.00 1.66 7.18
C ASN A 133 -5.51 2.88 7.97
N LYS A 134 -5.01 4.06 7.67
CA LYS A 134 -5.32 5.31 8.41
C LYS A 134 -6.39 6.16 7.73
N GLY A 135 -7.37 5.54 7.05
CA GLY A 135 -8.59 6.23 6.62
C GLY A 135 -8.80 6.39 5.13
N ILE A 136 -8.14 5.61 4.29
CA ILE A 136 -8.27 5.68 2.81
C ILE A 136 -7.98 7.10 2.30
N VAL A 137 -6.78 7.60 2.60
CA VAL A 137 -6.34 8.92 2.15
C VAL A 137 -5.73 8.79 0.75
N THR A 138 -6.33 9.45 -0.23
CA THR A 138 -5.83 9.45 -1.61
C THR A 138 -4.75 10.53 -1.81
N PRO A 139 -3.83 10.33 -2.75
CA PRO A 139 -2.85 11.36 -3.07
C PRO A 139 -3.54 12.59 -3.69
N VAL A 140 -3.00 13.78 -3.39
CA VAL A 140 -3.34 14.98 -4.16
C VAL A 140 -2.68 14.92 -5.54
N ASP A 141 -3.25 15.66 -6.50
CA ASP A 141 -2.73 15.69 -7.87
C ASP A 141 -1.23 16.03 -7.91
N GLY A 142 -0.47 15.26 -8.67
CA GLY A 142 0.97 15.47 -8.85
C GLY A 142 1.85 14.98 -7.67
N TYR A 143 1.27 14.47 -6.58
CA TYR A 143 2.07 14.01 -5.45
C TYR A 143 3.00 12.84 -5.81
N HIS A 144 2.47 11.82 -6.46
CA HIS A 144 3.29 10.66 -6.86
C HIS A 144 4.29 11.02 -7.97
N ASP A 145 3.94 11.96 -8.85
CA ASP A 145 4.88 12.48 -9.86
C ASP A 145 6.08 13.15 -9.17
N THR A 146 5.81 13.95 -8.13
CA THR A 146 6.89 14.56 -7.32
C THR A 146 7.77 13.51 -6.65
N LEU A 147 7.20 12.44 -6.08
CA LEU A 147 8.00 11.35 -5.51
C LEU A 147 8.88 10.68 -6.56
N ARG A 148 8.33 10.45 -7.77
CA ARG A 148 9.06 9.84 -8.86
C ARG A 148 10.22 10.73 -9.32
N GLU A 149 9.95 12.02 -9.55
CA GLU A 149 10.98 13.01 -9.94
C GLU A 149 12.12 13.08 -8.93
N LEU A 150 11.80 13.20 -7.63
CA LEU A 150 12.83 13.24 -6.58
C LEU A 150 13.65 11.95 -6.52
N CYS A 151 13.01 10.79 -6.61
CA CYS A 151 13.76 9.53 -6.62
C CYS A 151 14.69 9.43 -7.84
N ASP A 152 14.25 9.89 -9.01
CA ASP A 152 15.07 9.89 -10.22
C ASP A 152 16.25 10.88 -10.10
N ASP A 153 15.99 12.10 -9.63
CA ASP A 153 17.00 13.16 -9.53
C ASP A 153 18.12 12.81 -8.53
N TYR A 154 17.75 12.15 -7.43
CA TYR A 154 18.68 11.81 -6.35
C TYR A 154 19.18 10.35 -6.36
N GLY A 155 18.73 9.55 -7.33
CA GLY A 155 19.13 8.15 -7.46
C GLY A 155 18.67 7.25 -6.32
N SER A 156 17.51 7.56 -5.72
CA SER A 156 16.81 6.74 -4.75
C SER A 156 15.78 5.86 -5.46
N LEU A 157 15.28 4.80 -4.81
CA LEU A 157 14.23 3.98 -5.38
C LEU A 157 12.84 4.44 -4.91
N LEU A 158 11.86 4.46 -5.80
CA LEU A 158 10.46 4.57 -5.44
C LEU A 158 9.86 3.18 -5.27
N ILE A 159 9.33 2.88 -4.08
CA ILE A 159 8.67 1.62 -3.75
C ILE A 159 7.20 1.88 -3.49
N PHE A 160 6.32 1.34 -4.32
CA PHE A 160 4.89 1.33 -4.02
C PHE A 160 4.52 0.09 -3.22
N ASP A 161 4.01 0.32 -2.01
CA ASP A 161 3.38 -0.75 -1.22
C ASP A 161 1.93 -0.93 -1.68
N GLU A 162 1.76 -1.86 -2.60
CA GLU A 162 0.46 -2.24 -3.15
C GLU A 162 -0.13 -3.49 -2.47
N VAL A 163 0.27 -3.77 -1.24
CA VAL A 163 -0.29 -4.89 -0.46
C VAL A 163 -1.80 -4.75 -0.27
N ILE A 164 -2.33 -3.53 -0.15
CA ILE A 164 -3.77 -3.26 -0.08
C ILE A 164 -4.35 -2.91 -1.45
N THR A 165 -3.71 -2.03 -2.18
CA THR A 165 -4.21 -1.47 -3.44
C THR A 165 -4.04 -2.40 -4.63
N GLY A 166 -3.02 -3.26 -4.60
CA GLY A 166 -2.70 -4.18 -5.69
C GLY A 166 -3.86 -5.11 -6.07
N PHE A 167 -4.14 -5.17 -7.36
CA PHE A 167 -5.26 -5.94 -7.93
C PHE A 167 -6.65 -5.58 -7.35
N ARG A 168 -6.78 -4.38 -6.78
CA ARG A 168 -8.01 -3.81 -6.26
C ARG A 168 -8.28 -2.43 -6.83
N VAL A 169 -7.37 -1.49 -6.61
CA VAL A 169 -7.45 -0.12 -7.13
C VAL A 169 -6.79 -0.08 -8.51
N GLY A 170 -7.48 0.48 -9.50
CA GLY A 170 -6.97 0.49 -10.87
C GLY A 170 -6.97 -0.90 -11.56
N GLY A 171 -7.65 -1.87 -10.99
CA GLY A 171 -7.79 -3.21 -11.56
C GLY A 171 -6.47 -3.98 -11.61
N LEU A 172 -6.21 -4.66 -12.72
CA LEU A 172 -5.01 -5.49 -12.92
C LEU A 172 -3.72 -4.66 -13.01
N GLN A 173 -3.81 -3.38 -13.38
CA GLN A 173 -2.65 -2.48 -13.43
C GLN A 173 -2.32 -1.87 -12.07
N CYS A 174 -3.10 -2.20 -11.03
CA CYS A 174 -2.90 -1.72 -9.67
C CYS A 174 -3.04 -0.20 -9.55
N ALA A 175 -2.74 0.38 -8.38
CA ALA A 175 -2.85 1.82 -8.18
C ALA A 175 -1.84 2.59 -9.06
N GLN A 176 -0.69 2.02 -9.36
CA GLN A 176 0.29 2.62 -10.27
C GLN A 176 -0.28 2.89 -11.67
N GLY A 177 -1.10 1.98 -12.19
CA GLY A 177 -1.80 2.20 -13.46
C GLY A 177 -2.87 3.28 -13.36
N LYS A 178 -3.57 3.37 -12.24
CA LYS A 178 -4.58 4.41 -11.98
C LYS A 178 -3.97 5.80 -11.91
N PHE A 179 -2.83 5.96 -11.24
CA PHE A 179 -2.16 7.25 -11.07
C PHE A 179 -1.15 7.57 -12.17
N GLY A 180 -0.83 6.63 -13.04
CA GLY A 180 0.09 6.82 -14.16
C GLY A 180 1.56 6.97 -13.73
N VAL A 181 1.92 6.53 -12.52
CA VAL A 181 3.29 6.59 -11.99
C VAL A 181 3.84 5.19 -11.81
N THR A 182 4.99 4.92 -12.40
CA THR A 182 5.64 3.62 -12.34
C THR A 182 6.77 3.63 -11.31
N PRO A 183 6.65 2.88 -10.19
CA PRO A 183 7.72 2.76 -9.20
C PRO A 183 8.86 1.86 -9.71
N ASP A 184 9.98 1.84 -8.98
CA ASP A 184 11.09 0.92 -9.25
C ASP A 184 10.81 -0.48 -8.71
N LEU A 185 10.16 -0.54 -7.54
CA LEU A 185 9.73 -1.77 -6.87
C LEU A 185 8.27 -1.65 -6.44
N THR A 186 7.57 -2.78 -6.44
CA THR A 186 6.20 -2.89 -5.93
C THR A 186 6.10 -4.09 -4.99
N THR A 187 5.49 -3.91 -3.83
CA THR A 187 5.17 -5.00 -2.92
C THR A 187 3.70 -5.39 -3.03
N PHE A 188 3.42 -6.68 -3.01
CA PHE A 188 2.08 -7.26 -3.12
C PHE A 188 1.77 -8.17 -1.94
N GLY A 189 0.49 -8.39 -1.72
CA GLY A 189 -0.06 -9.34 -0.75
C GLY A 189 -1.56 -9.51 -0.96
N LYS A 190 -2.25 -10.03 0.03
CA LYS A 190 -3.73 -10.14 0.06
C LYS A 190 -4.29 -10.77 -1.23
N ILE A 191 -4.84 -9.97 -2.16
CA ILE A 191 -5.55 -10.44 -3.35
C ILE A 191 -4.68 -11.33 -4.24
N VAL A 192 -3.38 -11.04 -4.37
CA VAL A 192 -2.47 -11.84 -5.21
C VAL A 192 -2.40 -13.32 -4.80
N GLY A 193 -2.76 -13.66 -3.57
CA GLY A 193 -2.82 -15.03 -3.05
C GLY A 193 -4.18 -15.71 -3.17
N GLY A 194 -5.20 -15.04 -3.71
CA GLY A 194 -6.53 -15.63 -3.85
C GLY A 194 -7.14 -16.12 -2.53
N GLY A 195 -6.83 -15.44 -1.41
CA GLY A 195 -7.27 -15.78 -0.06
C GLY A 195 -6.29 -16.64 0.74
N PHE A 196 -5.15 -17.02 0.18
CA PHE A 196 -4.07 -17.75 0.86
C PHE A 196 -2.91 -16.82 1.27
N PRO A 197 -2.08 -17.22 2.25
CA PRO A 197 -0.91 -16.46 2.68
C PRO A 197 0.09 -16.26 1.55
N VAL A 198 0.41 -15.00 1.25
CA VAL A 198 1.37 -14.61 0.22
C VAL A 198 1.83 -13.18 0.40
N GLY A 199 3.03 -12.91 -0.05
CA GLY A 199 3.52 -11.61 -0.46
C GLY A 199 4.33 -11.78 -1.73
N ALA A 200 4.65 -10.69 -2.39
CA ALA A 200 5.57 -10.68 -3.52
C ALA A 200 6.29 -9.33 -3.63
N ILE A 201 7.48 -9.37 -4.18
CA ILE A 201 8.23 -8.18 -4.60
C ILE A 201 8.38 -8.27 -6.11
N GLY A 202 7.87 -7.27 -6.82
CA GLY A 202 8.07 -7.11 -8.25
C GLY A 202 8.82 -5.83 -8.56
N GLY A 203 9.45 -5.75 -9.71
CA GLY A 203 10.14 -4.55 -10.14
C GLY A 203 10.99 -4.75 -11.37
N LYS A 204 11.83 -3.75 -11.65
CA LYS A 204 12.79 -3.79 -12.76
C LYS A 204 13.76 -4.94 -12.58
N SER A 205 14.07 -5.66 -13.65
CA SER A 205 14.93 -6.85 -13.63
C SER A 205 16.32 -6.56 -13.06
N ASN A 206 16.92 -5.44 -13.47
CA ASN A 206 18.24 -5.03 -13.00
C ASN A 206 18.31 -4.75 -11.49
N ILE A 207 17.18 -4.48 -10.83
CA ILE A 207 17.11 -4.30 -9.39
C ILE A 207 16.84 -5.66 -8.71
N ILE A 208 15.86 -6.41 -9.20
CA ILE A 208 15.47 -7.72 -8.61
C ILE A 208 16.63 -8.73 -8.67
N GLU A 209 17.48 -8.67 -9.69
CA GLU A 209 18.66 -9.55 -9.83
C GLU A 209 19.72 -9.34 -8.73
N HIS A 210 19.64 -8.28 -7.92
CA HIS A 210 20.48 -8.15 -6.73
C HIS A 210 20.09 -9.11 -5.61
N PHE A 211 18.93 -9.77 -5.69
CA PHE A 211 18.65 -10.90 -4.80
C PHE A 211 19.52 -12.11 -5.13
N THR A 212 19.87 -12.86 -4.08
CA THR A 212 20.50 -14.17 -4.25
C THR A 212 19.62 -15.11 -5.10
N PRO A 213 20.18 -15.97 -5.97
CA PRO A 213 21.61 -16.30 -6.14
C PRO A 213 22.35 -15.37 -7.12
N SER A 214 21.67 -14.47 -7.84
CA SER A 214 22.30 -13.63 -8.86
C SER A 214 23.12 -12.49 -8.24
N GLY A 215 22.64 -11.92 -7.15
CA GLY A 215 23.28 -10.84 -6.38
C GLY A 215 23.56 -11.24 -4.94
N ASP A 216 23.86 -10.23 -4.12
CA ASP A 216 24.34 -10.39 -2.74
C ASP A 216 23.23 -10.17 -1.68
N VAL A 217 22.05 -9.71 -2.07
CA VAL A 217 20.94 -9.44 -1.14
C VAL A 217 20.20 -10.73 -0.83
N PHE A 218 20.30 -11.20 0.40
CA PHE A 218 19.69 -12.47 0.80
C PHE A 218 18.17 -12.34 0.99
N GLN A 219 17.44 -13.25 0.34
CA GLN A 219 16.03 -13.52 0.57
C GLN A 219 15.77 -15.02 0.41
N SER A 220 15.09 -15.62 1.37
CA SER A 220 14.69 -17.02 1.32
C SER A 220 13.47 -17.27 2.23
N GLY A 221 12.64 -18.23 1.89
CA GLY A 221 11.51 -18.68 2.70
C GLY A 221 11.06 -20.06 2.24
N THR A 222 10.94 -21.00 3.16
CA THR A 222 10.58 -22.41 2.85
C THR A 222 9.24 -22.51 2.11
N PHE A 223 8.28 -21.67 2.47
CA PHE A 223 6.94 -21.67 1.88
C PHE A 223 6.74 -20.62 0.78
N SER A 224 7.79 -19.90 0.41
CA SER A 224 7.74 -18.96 -0.71
C SER A 224 7.42 -19.69 -2.01
N GLY A 225 6.47 -19.17 -2.80
CA GLY A 225 6.01 -19.83 -4.03
C GLY A 225 5.18 -21.10 -3.77
N HIS A 226 4.49 -21.20 -2.63
CA HIS A 226 3.70 -22.39 -2.26
C HIS A 226 2.66 -22.72 -3.35
N PRO A 227 2.70 -23.91 -3.98
CA PRO A 227 1.93 -24.21 -5.19
C PRO A 227 0.42 -24.03 -5.06
N VAL A 228 -0.17 -24.35 -3.90
CA VAL A 228 -1.62 -24.17 -3.67
C VAL A 228 -1.96 -22.69 -3.60
N THR A 229 -1.08 -21.87 -3.00
CA THR A 229 -1.24 -20.41 -2.94
C THR A 229 -1.09 -19.79 -4.33
N MET A 230 -0.08 -20.21 -5.08
CA MET A 230 0.15 -19.73 -6.46
C MET A 230 -1.05 -20.05 -7.36
N ALA A 231 -1.57 -21.28 -7.27
CA ALA A 231 -2.75 -21.71 -8.02
C ALA A 231 -4.04 -20.95 -7.62
N ALA A 232 -4.20 -20.64 -6.35
CA ALA A 232 -5.34 -19.85 -5.89
C ALA A 232 -5.24 -18.40 -6.37
N GLY A 233 -4.05 -17.81 -6.28
CA GLY A 233 -3.76 -16.47 -6.77
C GLY A 233 -3.99 -16.35 -8.28
N LEU A 234 -3.36 -17.23 -9.06
CA LEU A 234 -3.50 -17.25 -10.52
C LEU A 234 -4.98 -17.36 -10.94
N ALA A 235 -5.70 -18.35 -10.41
CA ALA A 235 -7.11 -18.54 -10.74
C ALA A 235 -7.99 -17.33 -10.35
N THR A 236 -7.65 -16.62 -9.28
CA THR A 236 -8.36 -15.41 -8.86
C THR A 236 -8.11 -14.26 -9.83
N LEU A 237 -6.85 -14.07 -10.23
CA LEU A 237 -6.46 -12.98 -11.12
C LEU A 237 -6.91 -13.22 -12.57
N GLU A 238 -6.85 -14.47 -13.06
CA GLU A 238 -7.40 -14.88 -14.35
C GLU A 238 -8.90 -14.62 -14.41
N TYR A 239 -9.63 -15.02 -13.36
CA TYR A 239 -11.06 -14.75 -13.26
C TYR A 239 -11.35 -13.24 -13.31
N ALA A 240 -10.57 -12.44 -12.61
CA ALA A 240 -10.73 -10.97 -12.63
C ALA A 240 -10.38 -10.35 -13.99
N ALA A 241 -9.47 -10.97 -14.75
CA ALA A 241 -9.13 -10.55 -16.12
C ALA A 241 -10.21 -10.88 -17.16
N GLU A 242 -10.92 -12.00 -16.96
CA GLU A 242 -11.90 -12.51 -17.91
C GLU A 242 -13.34 -12.00 -17.66
N HIS A 243 -13.59 -11.37 -16.50
CA HIS A 243 -14.91 -10.97 -16.06
C HIS A 243 -14.94 -9.52 -15.56
N ASP A 244 -16.11 -8.89 -15.57
CA ASP A 244 -16.30 -7.49 -15.13
C ASP A 244 -16.29 -7.34 -13.60
N VAL A 245 -15.29 -7.96 -12.93
CA VAL A 245 -15.20 -7.99 -11.47
C VAL A 245 -15.01 -6.58 -10.90
N TYR A 246 -14.11 -5.80 -11.50
CA TYR A 246 -13.80 -4.46 -11.00
C TYR A 246 -14.97 -3.49 -11.13
N ASP A 247 -15.66 -3.49 -12.24
CA ASP A 247 -16.85 -2.66 -12.44
C ASP A 247 -17.95 -3.06 -11.45
N HIS A 248 -18.13 -4.35 -11.23
CA HIS A 248 -19.12 -4.87 -10.27
C HIS A 248 -18.79 -4.43 -8.83
N ILE A 249 -17.56 -4.68 -8.32
CA ILE A 249 -17.22 -4.35 -6.92
C ILE A 249 -17.14 -2.84 -6.68
N ASN A 250 -16.72 -2.06 -7.68
CA ASN A 250 -16.68 -0.60 -7.59
C ASN A 250 -18.11 -0.03 -7.56
N GLY A 251 -19.01 -0.55 -8.40
CA GLY A 251 -20.41 -0.16 -8.40
C GLY A 251 -21.12 -0.48 -7.07
N LEU A 252 -20.84 -1.64 -6.46
CA LEU A 252 -21.35 -1.98 -5.12
C LEU A 252 -20.79 -1.04 -4.04
N ALA A 253 -19.50 -0.71 -4.11
CA ALA A 253 -18.88 0.22 -3.18
C ALA A 253 -19.48 1.63 -3.31
N ASP A 254 -19.75 2.10 -4.53
CA ASP A 254 -20.42 3.37 -4.78
C ASP A 254 -21.83 3.41 -4.16
N GLN A 255 -22.60 2.34 -4.31
CA GLN A 255 -23.93 2.21 -3.68
C GLN A 255 -23.83 2.26 -2.14
N LEU A 256 -22.87 1.54 -1.57
CA LEU A 256 -22.67 1.53 -0.11
C LEU A 256 -22.22 2.89 0.42
N ARG A 257 -21.26 3.53 -0.24
CA ARG A 257 -20.80 4.88 0.14
C ARG A 257 -21.93 5.89 0.09
N SER A 258 -22.69 5.90 -1.01
CA SER A 258 -23.84 6.78 -1.18
C SER A 258 -24.88 6.58 -0.08
N GLY A 259 -25.33 5.33 0.11
CA GLY A 259 -26.33 5.03 1.13
C GLY A 259 -25.88 5.32 2.56
N LEU A 260 -24.59 5.09 2.86
CA LEU A 260 -24.02 5.45 4.17
C LEU A 260 -23.94 6.97 4.33
N THR A 261 -23.54 7.71 3.31
CA THR A 261 -23.50 9.17 3.33
C THR A 261 -24.89 9.74 3.59
N ASP A 262 -25.91 9.28 2.87
CA ASP A 262 -27.29 9.73 3.05
C ASP A 262 -27.81 9.50 4.49
N ILE A 263 -27.49 8.34 5.07
CA ILE A 263 -27.88 8.02 6.45
C ILE A 263 -27.12 8.88 7.46
N LEU A 264 -25.83 9.07 7.27
CA LEU A 264 -24.97 9.82 8.19
C LEU A 264 -25.28 11.31 8.13
N ASP A 265 -25.57 11.86 6.97
CA ASP A 265 -25.93 13.28 6.81
C ASP A 265 -27.20 13.64 7.59
N ASP A 266 -28.16 12.71 7.64
CA ASP A 266 -29.43 12.92 8.38
C ASP A 266 -29.29 12.69 9.88
N ARG A 267 -28.48 11.70 10.32
CA ARG A 267 -28.52 11.18 11.69
C ARG A 267 -27.26 11.41 12.51
N ALA A 268 -26.11 11.55 11.88
CA ALA A 268 -24.82 11.60 12.55
C ALA A 268 -23.80 12.43 11.72
N PRO A 269 -24.01 13.76 11.66
CA PRO A 269 -23.20 14.66 10.81
C PRO A 269 -21.72 14.74 11.22
N GLU A 270 -21.33 14.21 12.36
CA GLU A 270 -19.95 14.10 12.82
C GLU A 270 -19.15 12.96 12.11
N TYR A 271 -19.79 12.21 11.23
CA TYR A 271 -19.15 11.13 10.47
C TYR A 271 -19.04 11.50 8.99
N THR A 272 -18.02 11.00 8.33
CA THR A 272 -17.87 11.11 6.88
C THR A 272 -17.45 9.77 6.27
N VAL A 273 -17.88 9.52 5.05
CA VAL A 273 -17.45 8.33 4.28
C VAL A 273 -16.42 8.75 3.25
N VAL A 274 -15.22 8.20 3.38
CA VAL A 274 -14.12 8.44 2.44
C VAL A 274 -13.80 7.17 1.66
N GLY A 275 -13.29 7.30 0.45
CA GLY A 275 -12.87 6.13 -0.31
C GLY A 275 -12.75 6.35 -1.80
N THR A 276 -12.19 5.36 -2.48
CA THR A 276 -12.04 5.31 -3.93
C THR A 276 -12.15 3.87 -4.39
N ASP A 277 -12.68 3.66 -5.59
CA ASP A 277 -12.94 2.33 -6.14
C ASP A 277 -13.74 1.48 -5.13
N SER A 278 -13.32 0.25 -4.88
CA SER A 278 -13.97 -0.64 -3.90
C SER A 278 -13.40 -0.50 -2.47
N MET A 279 -12.58 0.51 -2.21
CA MET A 279 -12.06 0.83 -0.87
C MET A 279 -12.82 2.01 -0.28
N PHE A 280 -13.36 1.85 0.91
CA PHE A 280 -13.98 2.97 1.65
C PHE A 280 -13.92 2.74 3.17
N LYS A 281 -14.02 3.82 3.93
CA LYS A 281 -14.07 3.82 5.39
C LYS A 281 -14.98 4.94 5.89
N THR A 282 -15.70 4.70 6.97
CA THR A 282 -16.38 5.77 7.73
C THR A 282 -15.39 6.34 8.73
N ILE A 283 -15.23 7.66 8.75
CA ILE A 283 -14.35 8.39 9.66
C ILE A 283 -15.21 9.24 10.60
N PHE A 284 -14.82 9.25 11.88
CA PHE A 284 -15.44 10.07 12.91
C PHE A 284 -14.64 11.35 13.09
N THR A 285 -15.22 12.52 12.87
CA THR A 285 -14.57 13.81 13.05
C THR A 285 -14.87 14.37 14.44
N ARG A 286 -13.85 14.97 15.10
CA ARG A 286 -13.95 15.43 16.50
C ARG A 286 -14.92 16.55 16.74
N ASP A 287 -15.02 17.46 15.83
CA ASP A 287 -15.89 18.62 15.92
C ASP A 287 -16.95 18.45 14.84
N GLY A 288 -18.20 18.34 15.19
CA GLY A 288 -19.32 18.37 14.26
C GLY A 288 -19.37 19.63 13.37
N ALA A 289 -18.25 20.27 13.24
CA ALA A 289 -17.94 21.52 12.58
C ALA A 289 -17.17 21.39 11.28
N THR A 290 -17.22 20.28 10.58
CA THR A 290 -17.21 20.48 9.15
C THR A 290 -18.60 20.97 8.80
N GLU A 291 -18.78 22.28 8.62
CA GLU A 291 -19.86 22.74 7.79
C GLU A 291 -19.78 21.94 6.50
N ARG A 292 -20.55 20.88 6.43
CA ARG A 292 -20.69 20.11 5.20
C ARG A 292 -21.31 21.05 4.19
N GLY A 293 -20.49 21.60 3.34
CA GLY A 293 -21.04 22.11 2.11
C GLY A 293 -21.66 20.92 1.38
N ASP A 294 -22.78 21.11 0.73
CA ASP A 294 -23.68 20.13 0.09
C ASP A 294 -23.07 19.20 -0.98
N ALA A 295 -21.78 18.94 -0.99
CA ALA A 295 -21.09 18.39 -2.14
C ALA A 295 -20.22 17.16 -1.93
N CYS A 296 -20.08 16.59 -0.72
CA CYS A 296 -19.39 15.30 -0.56
C CYS A 296 -20.35 14.13 -0.74
N GLY A 297 -21.11 14.11 -1.82
CA GLY A 297 -21.89 12.96 -2.27
C GLY A 297 -21.00 11.81 -2.72
N ALA A 298 -21.60 10.69 -3.10
CA ALA A 298 -21.00 9.42 -3.51
C ALA A 298 -19.88 9.46 -4.58
N GLY A 299 -19.32 10.60 -4.86
CA GLY A 299 -18.24 10.84 -5.82
C GLY A 299 -17.09 11.67 -5.31
N CYS A 300 -16.98 11.90 -3.99
CA CYS A 300 -15.82 12.61 -3.47
C CYS A 300 -14.55 11.78 -3.70
N ARG A 301 -13.85 12.12 -4.77
CA ARG A 301 -12.56 11.54 -5.16
C ARG A 301 -11.40 12.33 -4.57
N GLN A 302 -11.63 13.14 -3.51
CA GLN A 302 -10.71 14.21 -3.09
C GLN A 302 -10.34 15.12 -4.30
N ASP A 303 -11.32 15.37 -5.17
CA ASP A 303 -11.18 16.22 -6.34
C ASP A 303 -10.82 17.64 -5.87
N PRO A 304 -9.68 18.22 -6.30
CA PRO A 304 -9.30 19.58 -5.97
C PRO A 304 -10.33 20.63 -6.38
N ASN A 305 -11.22 20.30 -7.31
CA ASN A 305 -12.36 21.14 -7.71
C ASN A 305 -13.60 20.92 -6.84
N CYS A 306 -13.58 19.99 -5.86
CA CYS A 306 -14.67 19.81 -4.92
C CYS A 306 -14.78 21.03 -4.01
N PRO A 307 -15.96 21.67 -3.86
CA PRO A 307 -16.16 22.83 -2.99
C PRO A 307 -15.73 22.59 -1.53
N ASN A 308 -15.70 21.33 -1.10
CA ASN A 308 -15.31 20.91 0.26
C ASN A 308 -13.96 20.22 0.30
N PHE A 309 -13.14 20.36 -0.72
CA PHE A 309 -11.80 19.75 -0.80
C PHE A 309 -10.94 20.09 0.43
N GLU A 310 -11.08 21.32 0.98
CA GLU A 310 -10.33 21.75 2.15
C GLU A 310 -10.70 21.00 3.44
N SER A 311 -11.92 20.48 3.54
CA SER A 311 -12.40 19.73 4.71
C SER A 311 -12.18 18.22 4.60
N CYS A 312 -11.73 17.72 3.45
CA CYS A 312 -11.39 16.31 3.29
C CYS A 312 -10.07 16.00 3.99
N PRO A 313 -9.94 14.84 4.69
CA PRO A 313 -8.67 14.44 5.28
C PRO A 313 -7.64 14.20 4.17
N LYS A 314 -6.51 14.92 4.23
CA LYS A 314 -5.43 14.89 3.23
C LYS A 314 -4.20 14.14 3.72
N THR A 315 -4.11 13.92 5.03
CA THR A 315 -2.97 13.27 5.68
C THR A 315 -3.42 12.20 6.66
N GLY A 316 -2.50 11.30 7.03
CA GLY A 316 -2.72 10.37 8.13
C GLY A 316 -2.97 11.09 9.48
N ALA A 317 -2.41 12.30 9.66
CA ALA A 317 -2.63 13.12 10.83
C ALA A 317 -4.07 13.67 10.91
N ASP A 318 -4.67 14.05 9.78
CA ASP A 318 -6.09 14.49 9.74
C ASP A 318 -7.02 13.37 10.20
N VAL A 319 -6.72 12.13 9.79
CA VAL A 319 -7.47 10.93 10.21
C VAL A 319 -7.18 10.58 11.66
N ALA A 320 -5.94 10.73 12.13
CA ALA A 320 -5.57 10.48 13.53
C ALA A 320 -6.23 11.47 14.49
N ASN A 321 -6.56 12.68 14.04
CA ASN A 321 -7.34 13.66 14.78
C ASN A 321 -8.83 13.31 14.89
N ALA A 322 -9.31 12.34 14.11
CA ALA A 322 -10.65 11.80 14.28
C ALA A 322 -10.73 10.92 15.56
N GLU A 323 -11.86 10.90 16.24
CA GLU A 323 -12.06 10.05 17.45
C GLU A 323 -12.28 8.57 17.09
N THR A 324 -11.51 8.03 16.13
CA THR A 324 -11.66 6.66 15.65
C THR A 324 -11.50 5.62 16.76
N ASP A 325 -10.53 5.80 17.66
CA ASP A 325 -10.22 4.83 18.72
C ASP A 325 -11.35 4.64 19.74
N ARG A 326 -12.12 5.68 20.02
CA ARG A 326 -13.25 5.61 20.95
C ARG A 326 -14.40 4.81 20.35
N TRP A 327 -14.71 5.07 19.08
CA TRP A 327 -15.85 4.47 18.39
C TRP A 327 -15.55 3.07 17.89
N GLU A 328 -14.33 2.77 17.48
CA GLU A 328 -13.91 1.40 17.21
C GLU A 328 -14.04 0.52 18.45
N ARG A 329 -13.65 1.01 19.63
CA ARG A 329 -13.86 0.29 20.90
C ARG A 329 -15.33 0.07 21.22
N LEU A 330 -16.19 1.07 21.06
CA LEU A 330 -17.63 0.94 21.27
C LEU A 330 -18.26 -0.03 20.28
N PHE A 331 -17.93 0.09 18.99
CA PHE A 331 -18.42 -0.82 17.96
C PHE A 331 -18.08 -2.29 18.28
N TRP A 332 -16.83 -2.56 18.67
CA TRP A 332 -16.42 -3.92 19.05
C TRP A 332 -17.01 -4.39 20.38
N GLN A 333 -17.40 -3.49 21.28
CA GLN A 333 -18.11 -3.85 22.51
C GLN A 333 -19.58 -4.20 22.26
N GLU A 334 -20.25 -3.50 21.37
CA GLU A 334 -21.64 -3.75 20.98
C GLU A 334 -21.81 -4.99 20.11
N MET A 335 -20.76 -5.41 19.39
CA MET A 335 -20.77 -6.60 18.53
C MET A 335 -20.47 -7.92 19.27
N LYS A 336 -20.18 -7.88 20.55
CA LYS A 336 -20.00 -9.06 21.42
C LYS A 336 -21.26 -9.43 22.14
#